data_17aee94bed3c627422120c471e820d7c
#
_entry.id   17aee94bed3c627422120c471e820d7c
#
_cell.length_a   1.000
_cell.length_b   1.000
_cell.length_c   1.000
_cell.angle_alpha   90.00
_cell.angle_beta   90.00
_cell.angle_gamma   90.00
#
_symmetry.space_group_name_H-M   'P 1'
#
loop_
_entity.id
_entity.type
_entity.pdbx_description
1 polymer ?
#
loop_
_entity_poly.entity_id
_entity_poly.type
_entity_poly.pdbx_seq_one_letter_code
_entity_poly.pdbx_strand_id
1 'polypeptide(L)'
;MKEITMNKSYFYLDMKTHELEVPFTGRNRRVRVLLPKGYAEDTERTYPVVYFHDGQNVLYSKESFSGHSWKVIPTIKRNPDISKMIVVAIDNDGMERMHEYAAWKYSETSIPGVQFGGKGTLYAEFVMDVVKPFIDKEYRTKSDKAHTVMIGSSLGGNITQFMGLAYQDQIGCLGVFSS
;
A
#
# COMPACT_ATOMS: atom_id res chain seq x y z
N MET A 1 5.27 22.04 -35.71
CA MET A 1 5.03 21.48 -34.36
C MET A 1 6.19 20.56 -34.03
N LYS A 2 7.03 20.92 -33.05
CA LYS A 2 8.10 20.01 -32.59
C LYS A 2 7.46 18.96 -31.70
N GLU A 3 7.48 17.71 -32.11
CA GLU A 3 7.19 16.57 -31.24
C GLU A 3 8.13 16.64 -30.05
N ILE A 4 7.57 16.85 -28.86
CA ILE A 4 8.30 16.71 -27.61
C ILE A 4 8.43 15.20 -27.38
N THR A 5 9.52 14.63 -27.84
CA THR A 5 9.88 13.25 -27.51
C THR A 5 10.13 13.22 -25.99
N MET A 6 9.12 12.84 -25.23
CA MET A 6 9.26 12.63 -23.80
C MET A 6 10.33 11.56 -23.59
N ASN A 7 11.42 11.96 -22.93
CA ASN A 7 12.54 11.09 -22.65
C ASN A 7 12.07 9.90 -21.80
N LYS A 8 11.93 8.72 -22.41
CA LYS A 8 11.48 7.47 -21.76
C LYS A 8 12.30 7.08 -20.52
N SER A 9 13.47 7.68 -20.32
CA SER A 9 14.29 7.48 -19.13
C SER A 9 13.66 8.02 -17.83
N TYR A 10 12.67 8.91 -17.92
CA TYR A 10 11.93 9.42 -16.76
C TYR A 10 10.83 8.47 -16.26
N PHE A 11 10.29 7.59 -17.11
CA PHE A 11 9.30 6.58 -16.75
C PHE A 11 9.99 5.26 -16.41
N TYR A 12 10.67 5.24 -15.26
CA TYR A 12 11.43 4.09 -14.83
C TYR A 12 10.55 2.93 -14.35
N LEU A 13 9.31 3.24 -14.00
CA LEU A 13 8.37 2.30 -13.40
C LEU A 13 6.97 2.57 -13.99
N ASP A 14 6.32 1.53 -14.49
CA ASP A 14 4.93 1.60 -14.92
C ASP A 14 4.01 1.57 -13.69
N MET A 15 2.98 2.43 -13.67
CA MET A 15 2.02 2.51 -12.58
C MET A 15 0.61 2.29 -13.10
N LYS A 16 -0.10 1.36 -12.49
CA LYS A 16 -1.52 1.10 -12.72
C LYS A 16 -2.33 1.59 -11.53
N THR A 17 -3.54 2.03 -11.79
CA THR A 17 -4.49 2.48 -10.76
C THR A 17 -5.77 1.66 -10.87
N HIS A 18 -6.23 1.15 -9.72
CA HIS A 18 -7.44 0.38 -9.59
C HIS A 18 -8.36 0.99 -8.55
N GLU A 19 -9.66 0.81 -8.74
CA GLU A 19 -10.70 1.15 -7.78
C GLU A 19 -11.35 -0.16 -7.34
N LEU A 20 -11.08 -0.56 -6.10
CA LEU A 20 -11.60 -1.81 -5.53
C LEU A 20 -12.68 -1.50 -4.51
N GLU A 21 -13.82 -2.19 -4.60
CA GLU A 21 -14.91 -2.05 -3.65
C GLU A 21 -14.48 -2.54 -2.26
N VAL A 22 -14.74 -1.73 -1.23
CA VAL A 22 -14.54 -2.07 0.17
C VAL A 22 -15.85 -2.68 0.70
N PRO A 23 -15.90 -3.99 1.02
CA PRO A 23 -17.16 -4.69 1.28
C PRO A 23 -17.99 -4.10 2.44
N PHE A 24 -17.34 -3.62 3.49
CA PHE A 24 -18.02 -3.10 4.67
C PHE A 24 -18.52 -1.65 4.53
N THR A 25 -18.14 -0.94 3.43
CA THR A 25 -18.61 0.42 3.15
C THR A 25 -19.39 0.54 1.86
N GLY A 26 -19.23 -0.40 0.92
CA GLY A 26 -19.76 -0.33 -0.45
C GLY A 26 -19.11 0.78 -1.29
N ARG A 27 -18.03 1.40 -0.81
CA ARG A 27 -17.30 2.46 -1.54
C ARG A 27 -16.03 1.90 -2.15
N ASN A 28 -15.61 2.51 -3.26
CA ASN A 28 -14.35 2.14 -3.90
C ASN A 28 -13.15 2.74 -3.17
N ARG A 29 -12.07 1.96 -3.13
CA ARG A 29 -10.77 2.34 -2.62
C ARG A 29 -9.74 2.32 -3.73
N ARG A 30 -9.04 3.44 -3.90
CA ARG A 30 -7.94 3.54 -4.86
C ARG A 30 -6.75 2.71 -4.39
N VAL A 31 -6.30 1.82 -5.28
CA VAL A 31 -5.11 0.99 -5.11
C VAL A 31 -4.18 1.24 -6.29
N ARG A 32 -2.96 1.67 -6.02
CA ARG A 32 -1.96 1.93 -7.05
C ARG A 32 -0.87 0.88 -7.03
N VAL A 33 -0.55 0.37 -8.20
CA VAL A 33 0.44 -0.69 -8.39
C VAL A 33 1.58 -0.16 -9.22
N LEU A 34 2.77 -0.09 -8.61
CA LEU A 34 3.98 0.32 -9.26
C LEU A 34 4.77 -0.93 -9.66
N LEU A 35 4.99 -1.09 -10.95
CA LEU A 35 5.66 -2.25 -11.52
C LEU A 35 7.18 -2.02 -11.62
N PRO A 36 8.00 -3.04 -11.39
CA PRO A 36 9.45 -2.90 -11.48
C PRO A 36 9.90 -2.72 -12.94
N LYS A 37 11.07 -2.08 -13.11
CA LYS A 37 11.69 -1.96 -14.42
C LYS A 37 11.89 -3.32 -15.08
N GLY A 38 11.48 -3.45 -16.34
CA GLY A 38 11.58 -4.69 -17.12
C GLY A 38 10.43 -5.64 -16.85
N TYR A 39 9.35 -5.21 -16.18
CA TYR A 39 8.19 -6.05 -15.94
C TYR A 39 7.51 -6.50 -17.25
N ALA A 40 7.40 -5.62 -18.24
CA ALA A 40 6.76 -5.95 -19.52
C ALA A 40 7.64 -6.86 -20.40
N GLU A 41 8.96 -6.74 -20.27
CA GLU A 41 9.93 -7.47 -21.10
C GLU A 41 10.17 -8.90 -20.61
N ASP A 42 10.19 -9.11 -19.29
CA ASP A 42 10.45 -10.42 -18.68
C ASP A 42 9.11 -11.03 -18.20
N THR A 43 8.42 -11.72 -19.09
CA THR A 43 7.07 -12.25 -18.87
C THR A 43 7.01 -13.46 -17.94
N GLU A 44 8.12 -14.14 -17.74
CA GLU A 44 8.18 -15.34 -16.89
C GLU A 44 8.52 -15.04 -15.42
N ARG A 45 9.08 -13.87 -15.17
CA ARG A 45 9.53 -13.50 -13.84
C ARG A 45 8.37 -13.12 -12.92
N THR A 46 8.40 -13.67 -11.71
CA THR A 46 7.52 -13.29 -10.59
C THR A 46 8.26 -12.42 -9.59
N TYR A 47 7.51 -11.61 -8.83
CA TYR A 47 8.07 -10.57 -7.96
C TYR A 47 7.49 -10.63 -6.54
N PRO A 48 8.28 -10.37 -5.49
CA PRO A 48 7.74 -10.09 -4.17
C PRO A 48 6.86 -8.84 -4.21
N VAL A 49 5.92 -8.76 -3.28
CA VAL A 49 4.96 -7.66 -3.20
C VAL A 49 5.11 -6.90 -1.88
N VAL A 50 5.21 -5.59 -1.97
CA VAL A 50 5.26 -4.69 -0.83
C VAL A 50 4.01 -3.84 -0.81
N TYR A 51 3.15 -4.07 0.17
CA TYR A 51 1.92 -3.33 0.40
C TYR A 51 2.17 -2.18 1.36
N PHE A 52 1.75 -0.98 0.96
CA PHE A 52 1.81 0.22 1.78
C PHE A 52 0.42 0.69 2.14
N HIS A 53 0.20 0.93 3.42
CA HIS A 53 -0.93 1.71 3.89
C HIS A 53 -0.71 3.19 3.62
N ASP A 54 -1.79 4.00 3.65
CA ASP A 54 -1.72 5.44 3.33
C ASP A 54 -1.13 5.72 1.94
N GLY A 55 -1.59 5.01 0.92
CA GLY A 55 -1.03 5.02 -0.43
C GLY A 55 -0.83 6.41 -1.02
N GLN A 56 -1.72 7.38 -0.71
CA GLN A 56 -1.59 8.77 -1.14
C GLN A 56 -0.33 9.45 -0.58
N ASN A 57 0.22 8.96 0.54
CA ASN A 57 1.46 9.50 1.13
C ASN A 57 2.73 8.84 0.58
N VAL A 58 2.60 7.75 -0.16
CA VAL A 58 3.75 6.90 -0.55
C VAL A 58 4.44 7.40 -1.81
N LEU A 59 3.67 7.71 -2.85
CA LEU A 59 4.19 7.88 -4.20
C LEU A 59 4.46 9.35 -4.57
N TYR A 60 3.48 10.23 -4.42
CA TYR A 60 3.54 11.62 -4.92
C TYR A 60 3.32 12.66 -3.84
N SER A 61 4.24 13.62 -3.72
CA SER A 61 4.16 14.66 -2.69
C SER A 61 2.91 15.55 -2.80
N LYS A 62 2.41 15.80 -4.02
CA LYS A 62 1.22 16.63 -4.23
C LYS A 62 -0.08 15.98 -3.72
N GLU A 63 -0.07 14.67 -3.49
CA GLU A 63 -1.22 13.89 -3.01
C GLU A 63 -1.09 13.58 -1.51
N SER A 64 0.09 13.74 -0.95
CA SER A 64 0.38 13.45 0.45
C SER A 64 -0.24 14.49 1.37
N PHE A 65 -0.78 14.03 2.50
CA PHE A 65 -1.35 14.87 3.55
C PHE A 65 -0.39 15.98 4.03
N SER A 66 0.90 15.67 4.15
CA SER A 66 1.92 16.63 4.62
C SER A 66 2.56 17.45 3.49
N GLY A 67 2.16 17.25 2.22
CA GLY A 67 2.84 17.84 1.05
C GLY A 67 4.17 17.16 0.70
N HIS A 68 4.56 16.12 1.45
CA HIS A 68 5.79 15.35 1.23
C HIS A 68 5.48 13.85 1.22
N SER A 69 5.76 13.15 0.11
CA SER A 69 5.62 11.70 0.04
C SER A 69 6.82 10.99 0.69
N TRP A 70 6.67 9.69 0.93
CA TRP A 70 7.76 8.82 1.43
C TRP A 70 8.89 8.61 0.42
N LYS A 71 8.76 9.18 -0.77
CA LYS A 71 9.79 9.13 -1.82
C LYS A 71 10.15 7.71 -2.28
N VAL A 72 9.21 6.78 -2.24
CA VAL A 72 9.45 5.38 -2.64
C VAL A 72 9.97 5.29 -4.07
N ILE A 73 9.37 6.01 -5.03
CA ILE A 73 9.84 6.02 -6.42
C ILE A 73 11.29 6.50 -6.54
N PRO A 74 11.68 7.70 -6.06
CA PRO A 74 13.07 8.13 -6.16
C PRO A 74 14.02 7.26 -5.34
N THR A 75 13.58 6.65 -4.24
CA THR A 75 14.41 5.72 -3.46
C THR A 75 14.75 4.48 -4.27
N ILE A 76 13.77 3.85 -4.91
CA ILE A 76 14.00 2.69 -5.77
C ILE A 76 14.92 3.06 -6.96
N LYS A 77 14.70 4.24 -7.56
CA LYS A 77 15.50 4.70 -8.68
C LYS A 77 16.99 4.93 -8.37
N ARG A 78 17.26 5.43 -7.16
CA ARG A 78 18.64 5.78 -6.73
C ARG A 78 19.39 4.58 -6.16
N ASN A 79 18.71 3.49 -5.85
CA ASN A 79 19.30 2.31 -5.25
C ASN A 79 19.07 1.08 -6.13
N PRO A 80 19.87 0.88 -7.17
CA PRO A 80 19.70 -0.21 -8.14
C PRO A 80 19.85 -1.61 -7.51
N ASP A 81 20.48 -1.71 -6.34
CA ASP A 81 20.68 -2.95 -5.59
C ASP A 81 19.40 -3.40 -4.84
N ILE A 82 18.39 -2.53 -4.73
CA ILE A 82 17.09 -2.94 -4.19
C ILE A 82 16.49 -3.99 -5.14
N SER A 83 16.15 -5.15 -4.58
CA SER A 83 15.51 -6.23 -5.32
C SER A 83 14.25 -5.74 -6.03
N LYS A 84 14.06 -6.17 -7.28
CA LYS A 84 12.86 -5.84 -8.04
C LYS A 84 11.63 -6.39 -7.33
N MET A 85 10.64 -5.52 -7.09
CA MET A 85 9.40 -5.84 -6.40
C MET A 85 8.22 -5.09 -7.02
N ILE A 86 7.02 -5.59 -6.81
CA ILE A 86 5.78 -4.87 -7.06
C ILE A 86 5.46 -4.06 -5.80
N VAL A 87 5.17 -2.76 -5.97
CA VAL A 87 4.73 -1.90 -4.86
C VAL A 87 3.24 -1.64 -5.00
N VAL A 88 2.48 -1.98 -3.97
CA VAL A 88 1.04 -1.75 -3.90
C VAL A 88 0.77 -0.68 -2.84
N ALA A 89 0.22 0.45 -3.26
CA ALA A 89 -0.09 1.57 -2.38
C ALA A 89 -1.62 1.70 -2.25
N ILE A 90 -2.14 1.36 -1.06
CA ILE A 90 -3.56 1.36 -0.72
C ILE A 90 -3.88 2.70 -0.07
N ASP A 91 -4.72 3.52 -0.70
CA ASP A 91 -5.11 4.80 -0.12
C ASP A 91 -5.96 4.59 1.13
N ASN A 92 -5.86 5.49 2.10
CA ASN A 92 -6.80 5.52 3.22
C ASN A 92 -8.09 6.27 2.82
N ASP A 93 -9.13 6.12 3.62
CA ASP A 93 -10.42 6.79 3.44
C ASP A 93 -10.51 8.04 4.34
N GLY A 94 -9.54 8.93 4.24
CA GLY A 94 -9.57 10.22 4.93
C GLY A 94 -10.07 10.15 6.39
N MET A 95 -11.33 10.51 6.61
CA MET A 95 -11.95 10.54 7.95
C MET A 95 -12.11 9.14 8.58
N GLU A 96 -12.32 8.10 7.80
CA GLU A 96 -12.45 6.73 8.28
C GLU A 96 -11.12 6.10 8.68
N ARG A 97 -10.00 6.72 8.31
CA ARG A 97 -8.65 6.20 8.61
C ARG A 97 -8.45 5.88 10.09
N MET A 98 -8.94 6.72 10.98
CA MET A 98 -8.81 6.50 12.43
C MET A 98 -9.60 5.28 12.91
N HIS A 99 -10.68 4.93 12.23
CA HIS A 99 -11.47 3.75 12.51
C HIS A 99 -10.88 2.49 11.86
N GLU A 100 -10.45 2.59 10.61
CA GLU A 100 -9.92 1.48 9.82
C GLU A 100 -8.53 1.03 10.28
N TYR A 101 -7.70 1.94 10.80
CA TYR A 101 -6.32 1.63 11.18
C TYR A 101 -6.15 1.29 12.66
N ALA A 102 -7.24 1.10 13.37
CA ALA A 102 -7.24 0.62 14.75
C ALA A 102 -8.21 -0.55 14.91
N ALA A 103 -7.68 -1.71 15.32
CA ALA A 103 -8.47 -2.92 15.50
C ALA A 103 -9.48 -2.79 16.65
N TRP A 104 -9.11 -2.05 17.70
CA TRP A 104 -9.95 -1.84 18.89
C TRP A 104 -10.42 -0.39 18.94
N LYS A 105 -11.58 -0.21 19.58
CA LYS A 105 -12.09 1.13 19.88
C LYS A 105 -11.22 1.77 20.97
N TYR A 106 -10.94 3.05 20.81
CA TYR A 106 -10.26 3.87 21.80
C TYR A 106 -10.90 5.26 21.89
N SER A 107 -10.70 5.93 23.02
CA SER A 107 -11.15 7.31 23.24
C SER A 107 -9.93 8.24 23.29
N GLU A 108 -10.01 9.32 22.54
CA GLU A 108 -9.02 10.40 22.62
C GLU A 108 -9.33 11.28 23.83
N THR A 109 -8.37 11.48 24.71
CA THR A 109 -8.59 12.31 25.92
C THR A 109 -8.84 13.79 25.61
N SER A 110 -8.33 14.24 24.45
CA SER A 110 -8.54 15.62 23.97
C SER A 110 -9.94 15.89 23.40
N ILE A 111 -10.72 14.84 23.11
CA ILE A 111 -12.07 14.95 22.51
C ILE A 111 -13.05 14.07 23.31
N PRO A 112 -13.55 14.56 24.47
CA PRO A 112 -14.44 13.79 25.33
C PRO A 112 -15.69 13.31 24.59
N GLY A 113 -16.05 12.04 24.81
CA GLY A 113 -17.26 11.44 24.22
C GLY A 113 -17.10 10.93 22.77
N VAL A 114 -15.98 11.14 22.13
CA VAL A 114 -15.69 10.62 20.79
C VAL A 114 -14.90 9.31 20.91
N GLN A 115 -15.38 8.29 20.22
CA GLN A 115 -14.69 7.00 20.09
C GLN A 115 -14.17 6.83 18.66
N PHE A 116 -12.94 6.37 18.56
CA PHE A 116 -12.27 6.01 17.31
C PHE A 116 -11.97 4.50 17.27
N GLY A 117 -11.53 3.99 16.12
CA GLY A 117 -11.11 2.61 15.95
C GLY A 117 -12.27 1.62 15.81
N GLY A 118 -11.91 0.35 15.90
CA GLY A 118 -12.85 -0.77 15.88
C GLY A 118 -13.21 -1.32 14.49
N LYS A 119 -12.66 -0.76 13.41
CA LYS A 119 -12.83 -1.28 12.04
C LYS A 119 -11.56 -1.92 11.47
N GLY A 120 -10.51 -2.06 12.27
CA GLY A 120 -9.23 -2.58 11.77
C GLY A 120 -9.31 -4.02 11.26
N THR A 121 -10.14 -4.86 11.88
CA THR A 121 -10.39 -6.22 11.37
C THR A 121 -11.04 -6.18 9.99
N LEU A 122 -12.08 -5.36 9.80
CA LEU A 122 -12.76 -5.22 8.50
C LEU A 122 -11.83 -4.67 7.41
N TYR A 123 -10.95 -3.71 7.79
CA TYR A 123 -9.94 -3.22 6.86
C TYR A 123 -8.90 -4.30 6.53
N ALA A 124 -8.46 -5.08 7.51
CA ALA A 124 -7.53 -6.17 7.28
C ALA A 124 -8.13 -7.24 6.36
N GLU A 125 -9.40 -7.61 6.55
CA GLU A 125 -10.15 -8.48 5.64
C GLU A 125 -10.22 -7.89 4.22
N PHE A 126 -10.53 -6.61 4.07
CA PHE A 126 -10.48 -5.96 2.76
C PHE A 126 -9.10 -6.10 2.10
N VAL A 127 -8.03 -5.88 2.82
CA VAL A 127 -6.66 -5.99 2.26
C VAL A 127 -6.34 -7.44 1.90
N MET A 128 -6.69 -8.41 2.76
CA MET A 128 -6.25 -9.81 2.59
C MET A 128 -7.20 -10.63 1.71
N ASP A 129 -8.50 -10.29 1.69
CA ASP A 129 -9.51 -11.08 0.97
C ASP A 129 -9.95 -10.43 -0.36
N VAL A 130 -9.66 -9.11 -0.54
CA VAL A 130 -9.98 -8.40 -1.79
C VAL A 130 -8.73 -7.90 -2.49
N VAL A 131 -7.92 -7.05 -1.83
CA VAL A 131 -6.76 -6.42 -2.48
C VAL A 131 -5.71 -7.46 -2.85
N LYS A 132 -5.25 -8.27 -1.88
CA LYS A 132 -4.17 -9.24 -2.14
C LYS A 132 -4.56 -10.27 -3.20
N PRO A 133 -5.73 -10.93 -3.18
CA PRO A 133 -6.14 -11.85 -4.24
C PRO A 133 -6.25 -11.18 -5.61
N PHE A 134 -6.74 -9.93 -5.66
CA PHE A 134 -6.78 -9.15 -6.90
C PHE A 134 -5.37 -8.93 -7.46
N ILE A 135 -4.42 -8.51 -6.62
CA ILE A 135 -3.03 -8.28 -7.03
C ILE A 135 -2.38 -9.59 -7.51
N ASP A 136 -2.60 -10.68 -6.79
CA ASP A 136 -2.01 -11.99 -7.16
C ASP A 136 -2.59 -12.56 -8.47
N LYS A 137 -3.84 -12.21 -8.79
CA LYS A 137 -4.49 -12.59 -10.05
C LYS A 137 -4.03 -11.74 -11.24
N GLU A 138 -3.92 -10.43 -11.05
CA GLU A 138 -3.67 -9.48 -12.14
C GLU A 138 -2.16 -9.31 -12.45
N TYR A 139 -1.29 -9.66 -11.50
CA TYR A 139 0.15 -9.42 -11.61
C TYR A 139 0.95 -10.68 -11.32
N ARG A 140 2.16 -10.73 -11.87
CA ARG A 140 3.10 -11.85 -11.65
C ARG A 140 3.77 -11.72 -10.29
N THR A 141 3.04 -12.10 -9.26
CA THR A 141 3.48 -12.07 -7.87
C THR A 141 4.12 -13.38 -7.43
N LYS A 142 4.96 -13.29 -6.41
CA LYS A 142 5.25 -14.40 -5.49
C LYS A 142 4.27 -14.25 -4.34
N SER A 143 3.19 -15.01 -4.35
CA SER A 143 2.05 -14.84 -3.44
C SER A 143 2.25 -15.43 -2.04
N ASP A 144 3.37 -16.14 -1.83
CA ASP A 144 3.67 -16.79 -0.57
C ASP A 144 4.08 -15.81 0.53
N LYS A 145 4.04 -16.29 1.78
CA LYS A 145 4.39 -15.53 2.97
C LYS A 145 5.74 -14.82 2.87
N ALA A 146 6.80 -15.53 2.43
CA ALA A 146 8.16 -15.00 2.42
C ALA A 146 8.34 -13.80 1.48
N HIS A 147 7.42 -13.62 0.54
CA HIS A 147 7.45 -12.58 -0.47
C HIS A 147 6.32 -11.54 -0.32
N THR A 148 5.59 -11.58 0.80
CA THR A 148 4.53 -10.62 1.15
C THR A 148 5.02 -9.71 2.28
N VAL A 149 5.13 -8.41 1.99
CA VAL A 149 5.61 -7.39 2.94
C VAL A 149 4.52 -6.35 3.13
N MET A 150 4.30 -5.90 4.39
CA MET A 150 3.39 -4.79 4.68
C MET A 150 4.12 -3.66 5.41
N ILE A 151 3.80 -2.43 5.03
CA ILE A 151 4.48 -1.23 5.55
C ILE A 151 3.45 -0.15 5.88
N GLY A 152 3.63 0.45 7.06
CA GLY A 152 2.82 1.57 7.50
C GLY A 152 3.53 2.47 8.51
N SER A 153 3.03 3.69 8.67
CA SER A 153 3.55 4.66 9.65
C SER A 153 2.42 5.23 10.49
N SER A 154 2.72 5.58 11.74
CA SER A 154 1.74 6.09 12.71
C SER A 154 0.58 5.08 12.85
N LEU A 155 -0.67 5.48 12.73
CA LEU A 155 -1.81 4.54 12.68
C LEU A 155 -1.65 3.47 11.58
N GLY A 156 -0.99 3.81 10.44
CA GLY A 156 -0.63 2.81 9.42
C GLY A 156 0.35 1.76 9.94
N GLY A 157 1.24 2.15 10.87
CA GLY A 157 2.12 1.22 11.60
C GLY A 157 1.32 0.30 12.54
N ASN A 158 0.33 0.85 13.25
CA ASN A 158 -0.54 0.07 14.14
C ASN A 158 -1.31 -1.00 13.38
N ILE A 159 -1.93 -0.64 12.26
CA ILE A 159 -2.66 -1.63 11.45
C ILE A 159 -1.71 -2.64 10.80
N THR A 160 -0.49 -2.24 10.43
CA THR A 160 0.55 -3.15 9.95
C THR A 160 0.90 -4.21 11.01
N GLN A 161 1.11 -3.80 12.26
CA GLN A 161 1.36 -4.73 13.37
C GLN A 161 0.18 -5.69 13.61
N PHE A 162 -1.04 -5.14 13.66
CA PHE A 162 -2.25 -5.95 13.82
C PHE A 162 -2.36 -7.01 12.72
N MET A 163 -2.19 -6.62 11.46
CA MET A 163 -2.26 -7.53 10.33
C MET A 163 -1.16 -8.59 10.36
N GLY A 164 0.06 -8.21 10.76
CA GLY A 164 1.17 -9.16 10.92
C GLY A 164 0.90 -10.24 11.97
N LEU A 165 0.13 -9.92 13.01
CA LEU A 165 -0.30 -10.90 14.03
C LEU A 165 -1.49 -11.73 13.54
N ALA A 166 -2.49 -11.08 12.95
CA ALA A 166 -3.73 -11.73 12.51
C ALA A 166 -3.52 -12.66 11.30
N TYR A 167 -2.58 -12.31 10.40
CA TYR A 167 -2.29 -13.02 9.16
C TYR A 167 -0.82 -13.49 9.09
N GLN A 168 -0.30 -13.96 10.22
CA GLN A 168 1.08 -14.41 10.35
C GLN A 168 1.47 -15.54 9.39
N ASP A 169 0.51 -16.26 8.86
CA ASP A 169 0.73 -17.33 7.88
C ASP A 169 0.84 -16.81 6.43
N GLN A 170 0.46 -15.56 6.20
CA GLN A 170 0.43 -14.94 4.86
C GLN A 170 1.38 -13.75 4.72
N ILE A 171 1.75 -13.10 5.83
CA ILE A 171 2.63 -11.92 5.83
C ILE A 171 3.97 -12.31 6.45
N GLY A 172 5.06 -12.14 5.70
CA GLY A 172 6.39 -12.56 6.11
C GLY A 172 7.27 -11.45 6.68
N CYS A 173 7.00 -10.19 6.33
CA CYS A 173 7.80 -9.07 6.78
C CYS A 173 6.94 -7.82 7.02
N LEU A 174 7.29 -7.07 8.07
CA LEU A 174 6.60 -5.82 8.44
C LEU A 174 7.59 -4.66 8.47
N GLY A 175 7.18 -3.52 7.90
CA GLY A 175 7.83 -2.24 8.06
C GLY A 175 6.95 -1.31 8.90
N VAL A 176 7.28 -1.15 10.18
CA VAL A 176 6.50 -0.35 11.12
C VAL A 176 7.28 0.91 11.49
N PHE A 177 6.71 2.08 11.20
CA PHE A 177 7.35 3.36 11.45
C PHE A 177 6.48 4.23 12.35
N SER A 178 7.07 4.79 13.42
CA SER A 178 6.42 5.77 14.31
C SER A 178 5.03 5.35 14.79
N SER A 179 4.88 4.07 15.14
CA SER A 179 3.63 3.51 15.69
C SER A 179 3.46 3.87 17.17
#